data_30e5762fd6ca2e1c77b8021b78f9a6b7
#
_entry.id   30e5762fd6ca2e1c77b8021b78f9a6b7
#
_cell.length_a   1.000
_cell.length_b   1.000
_cell.length_c   1.000
_cell.angle_alpha   90.00
_cell.angle_beta   90.00
_cell.angle_gamma   90.00
#
_symmetry.space_group_name_H-M   'P 1'
#
loop_
_entity.id
_entity.type
_entity.pdbx_description
1 polymer ?
#
loop_
_entity_poly.entity_id
_entity_poly.type
_entity_poly.pdbx_seq_one_letter_code
_entity_poly.pdbx_strand_id
1 'polypeptide(L)'
;MMLSVKPLNEKDVELIKEAEKVIEKNYRYGRHHIGSAVRTSTGRIFSAVHVEANVGRITVCGEAMAIGKSISEGEHEFDTIVAVAHPHPHEEIEKCWVVAPCGMCRELISDYGKNTNVIIPYDGKLVKCNILELLPEKYTSGLE
;
A
#
# COMPACT_ATOMS: atom_id res chain seq x y z
N MET A 1 -13.96 -10.96 -13.47
CA MET A 1 -12.63 -11.39 -13.91
C MET A 1 -11.84 -11.91 -12.71
N MET A 2 -11.26 -13.09 -12.84
CA MET A 2 -10.47 -13.67 -11.75
C MET A 2 -9.04 -13.17 -11.79
N LEU A 3 -8.52 -12.76 -10.65
CA LEU A 3 -7.13 -12.34 -10.51
C LEU A 3 -6.21 -13.55 -10.37
N SER A 4 -5.00 -13.43 -10.88
CA SER A 4 -3.93 -14.40 -10.62
C SER A 4 -3.32 -14.07 -9.26
N VAL A 5 -3.76 -14.78 -8.22
CA VAL A 5 -3.35 -14.50 -6.85
C VAL A 5 -2.40 -15.54 -6.32
N LYS A 6 -1.59 -15.14 -5.34
CA LYS A 6 -0.63 -16.00 -4.64
C LYS A 6 -0.90 -15.93 -3.13
N PRO A 7 -0.61 -17.00 -2.39
CA PRO A 7 -0.72 -16.95 -0.94
C PRO A 7 0.37 -16.07 -0.34
N LEU A 8 0.13 -15.58 0.87
CA LEU A 8 1.13 -14.81 1.61
C LEU A 8 2.17 -15.73 2.21
N ASN A 9 3.38 -15.20 2.37
CA ASN A 9 4.46 -15.88 3.10
C ASN A 9 4.77 -15.11 4.40
N GLU A 10 5.77 -15.57 5.16
CA GLU A 10 6.13 -14.94 6.44
C GLU A 10 6.59 -13.50 6.27
N LYS A 11 7.31 -13.20 5.19
CA LYS A 11 7.77 -11.83 4.92
C LYS A 11 6.61 -10.90 4.60
N ASP A 12 5.55 -11.42 4.00
CA ASP A 12 4.36 -10.63 3.72
C ASP A 12 3.60 -10.32 5.01
N VAL A 13 3.53 -11.27 5.93
CA VAL A 13 2.94 -11.05 7.26
C VAL A 13 3.74 -10.00 8.04
N GLU A 14 5.07 -10.06 7.97
CA GLU A 14 5.95 -9.04 8.57
C GLU A 14 5.66 -7.66 7.99
N LEU A 15 5.48 -7.58 6.68
CA LEU A 15 5.19 -6.32 5.99
C LEU A 15 3.88 -5.71 6.47
N ILE A 16 2.84 -6.53 6.62
CA ILE A 16 1.55 -6.10 7.18
C ILE A 16 1.75 -5.53 8.58
N LYS A 17 2.54 -6.21 9.42
CA LYS A 17 2.81 -5.74 10.79
C LYS A 17 3.52 -4.39 10.81
N GLU A 18 4.43 -4.15 9.88
CA GLU A 18 5.11 -2.86 9.79
C GLU A 18 4.13 -1.75 9.38
N ALA A 19 3.20 -2.03 8.48
CA ALA A 19 2.15 -1.07 8.12
C ALA A 19 1.23 -0.78 9.32
N GLU A 20 0.88 -1.81 10.08
CA GLU A 20 0.08 -1.65 11.30
C GLU A 20 0.80 -0.80 12.34
N LYS A 21 2.08 -1.09 12.58
CA LYS A 21 2.89 -0.33 13.56
C LYS A 21 2.95 1.15 13.25
N VAL A 22 3.18 1.51 11.98
CA VAL A 22 3.35 2.92 11.63
C VAL A 22 2.06 3.70 11.80
N ILE A 23 0.90 3.10 11.50
CA ILE A 23 -0.37 3.81 11.68
C ILE A 23 -0.81 3.79 13.15
N GLU A 24 -0.61 2.72 13.88
CA GLU A 24 -0.93 2.68 15.31
C GLU A 24 -0.17 3.75 16.09
N LYS A 25 1.09 3.96 15.73
CA LYS A 25 1.94 4.97 16.34
C LYS A 25 1.52 6.41 15.99
N ASN A 26 0.99 6.62 14.78
CA ASN A 26 0.75 7.94 14.22
C ASN A 26 -0.73 8.26 13.98
N TYR A 27 -1.64 7.35 14.33
CA TYR A 27 -3.05 7.55 14.06
C TYR A 27 -3.55 8.89 14.62
N ARG A 28 -4.28 9.62 13.78
CA ARG A 28 -4.92 10.87 14.17
C ARG A 28 -6.18 11.04 13.33
N TYR A 29 -7.32 11.05 13.99
CA TYR A 29 -8.61 11.18 13.31
C TYR A 29 -8.65 12.45 12.45
N GLY A 30 -9.06 12.31 11.20
CA GLY A 30 -9.11 13.41 10.24
C GLY A 30 -7.76 13.77 9.61
N ARG A 31 -6.68 13.03 9.92
CA ARG A 31 -5.33 13.35 9.40
C ARG A 31 -4.56 12.13 8.91
N HIS A 32 -4.45 11.08 9.72
CA HIS A 32 -3.65 9.90 9.38
C HIS A 32 -4.42 8.65 9.74
N HIS A 33 -5.01 7.98 8.73
CA HIS A 33 -5.88 6.82 8.95
C HIS A 33 -5.32 5.54 8.37
N ILE A 34 -4.40 5.64 7.38
CA ILE A 34 -3.87 4.51 6.64
C ILE A 34 -2.38 4.42 6.89
N GLY A 35 -1.91 3.22 7.22
CA GLY A 35 -0.49 2.92 7.24
C GLY A 35 -0.13 2.07 6.03
N SER A 36 1.01 2.32 5.44
CA SER A 36 1.50 1.53 4.33
C SER A 36 2.94 1.11 4.57
N ALA A 37 3.33 -0.02 3.99
CA ALA A 37 4.70 -0.50 4.04
C ALA A 37 5.06 -1.09 2.69
N VAL A 38 6.27 -0.78 2.22
CA VAL A 38 6.81 -1.34 0.99
C VAL A 38 8.13 -2.05 1.32
N ARG A 39 8.29 -3.26 0.79
CA ARG A 39 9.55 -4.00 0.85
C ARG A 39 10.22 -3.85 -0.50
N THR A 40 11.49 -3.42 -0.47
CA THR A 40 12.28 -3.27 -1.68
C THR A 40 12.89 -4.62 -2.10
N SER A 41 13.48 -4.65 -3.29
CA SER A 41 14.14 -5.86 -3.79
C SER A 41 15.36 -6.25 -2.95
N THR A 42 15.94 -5.31 -2.18
CA THR A 42 17.05 -5.61 -1.27
C THR A 42 16.59 -6.13 0.10
N GLY A 43 15.27 -6.15 0.33
CA GLY A 43 14.68 -6.62 1.60
C GLY A 43 14.43 -5.53 2.63
N ARG A 44 14.79 -4.27 2.35
CA ARG A 44 14.50 -3.15 3.26
C ARG A 44 13.00 -2.82 3.22
N ILE A 45 12.49 -2.42 4.38
CA ILE A 45 11.08 -2.04 4.52
C ILE A 45 11.00 -0.56 4.86
N PHE A 46 10.15 0.15 4.12
CA PHE A 46 9.83 1.56 4.38
C PHE A 46 8.35 1.67 4.67
N SER A 47 8.00 2.28 5.79
CA SER A 47 6.61 2.47 6.19
C SER A 47 6.28 3.95 6.35
N ALA A 48 5.04 4.31 6.08
CA ALA A 48 4.57 5.68 6.12
C ALA A 48 3.06 5.71 6.33
N VAL A 49 2.54 6.90 6.63
CA VAL A 49 1.10 7.09 6.83
C VAL A 49 0.55 8.05 5.78
N HIS A 50 -0.75 7.95 5.51
CA HIS A 50 -1.37 8.93 4.63
C HIS A 50 -1.41 10.31 5.32
N VAL A 51 -1.38 11.35 4.51
CA VAL A 51 -1.39 12.74 4.99
C VAL A 51 -2.61 13.43 4.39
N GLU A 52 -3.64 13.64 5.21
CA GLU A 52 -4.86 14.25 4.75
C GLU A 52 -4.78 15.76 4.82
N ALA A 53 -5.25 16.41 3.78
CA ALA A 53 -5.30 17.86 3.68
C ALA A 53 -6.75 18.34 3.70
N ASN A 54 -6.96 19.59 4.11
CA ASN A 54 -8.28 20.23 4.07
C ASN A 54 -8.80 20.32 2.64
N VAL A 55 -7.91 20.54 1.68
CA VAL A 55 -8.24 20.44 0.26
C VAL A 55 -7.99 18.99 -0.15
N GLY A 56 -9.07 18.22 -0.25
CA GLY A 56 -8.99 16.76 -0.38
C GLY A 56 -8.09 16.25 -1.52
N ARG A 57 -8.06 16.92 -2.65
CA ARG A 57 -7.29 16.47 -3.80
C ARG A 57 -5.76 16.58 -3.65
N ILE A 58 -5.27 17.26 -2.60
CA ILE A 58 -3.84 17.27 -2.31
C ILE A 58 -3.48 16.32 -1.18
N THR A 59 -4.45 15.55 -0.68
CA THR A 59 -4.22 14.46 0.26
C THR A 59 -3.29 13.43 -0.38
N VAL A 60 -2.31 12.96 0.37
CA VAL A 60 -1.33 11.98 -0.12
C VAL A 60 -1.60 10.62 0.52
N CYS A 61 -1.79 9.59 -0.30
CA CYS A 61 -2.03 8.23 0.18
C CYS A 61 -0.80 7.65 0.86
N GLY A 62 -1.02 6.72 1.78
CA GLY A 62 0.06 6.05 2.51
C GLY A 62 1.05 5.34 1.59
N GLU A 63 0.55 4.72 0.53
CA GLU A 63 1.40 4.02 -0.45
C GLU A 63 2.34 4.99 -1.16
N ALA A 64 1.84 6.17 -1.56
CA ALA A 64 2.66 7.19 -2.20
C ALA A 64 3.75 7.69 -1.24
N MET A 65 3.40 7.88 0.04
CA MET A 65 4.36 8.30 1.06
C MET A 65 5.44 7.24 1.28
N ALA A 66 5.07 5.96 1.34
CA ALA A 66 6.02 4.86 1.53
C ALA A 66 6.97 4.74 0.33
N ILE A 67 6.44 4.82 -0.88
CA ILE A 67 7.23 4.79 -2.12
C ILE A 67 8.19 5.97 -2.17
N GLY A 68 7.69 7.18 -1.88
CA GLY A 68 8.53 8.38 -1.86
C GLY A 68 9.65 8.29 -0.84
N LYS A 69 9.36 7.75 0.33
CA LYS A 69 10.37 7.53 1.37
C LYS A 69 11.44 6.54 0.92
N SER A 70 11.03 5.44 0.29
CA SER A 70 11.96 4.42 -0.24
C SER A 70 12.89 5.01 -1.30
N ILE A 71 12.32 5.71 -2.28
CA ILE A 71 13.08 6.34 -3.36
C ILE A 71 14.06 7.37 -2.79
N SER A 72 13.63 8.16 -1.82
CA SER A 72 14.47 9.19 -1.18
C SER A 72 15.66 8.58 -0.44
N GLU A 73 15.55 7.31 -0.01
CA GLU A 73 16.62 6.56 0.63
C GLU A 73 17.46 5.75 -0.39
N GLY A 74 17.20 5.92 -1.68
CA GLY A 74 17.99 5.27 -2.74
C GLY A 74 17.49 3.91 -3.18
N GLU A 75 16.33 3.47 -2.70
CA GLU A 75 15.76 2.17 -3.05
C GLU A 75 14.64 2.35 -4.06
N HIS A 76 14.87 1.91 -5.29
CA HIS A 76 14.00 2.19 -6.43
C HIS A 76 13.26 0.97 -6.99
N GLU A 77 13.55 -0.22 -6.49
CA GLU A 77 12.92 -1.46 -6.95
C GLU A 77 12.10 -2.08 -5.83
N PHE A 78 10.84 -2.37 -6.12
CA PHE A 78 9.87 -2.81 -5.11
C PHE A 78 9.46 -4.25 -5.31
N ASP A 79 9.42 -5.00 -4.22
CA ASP A 79 8.96 -6.39 -4.21
C ASP A 79 7.47 -6.48 -3.89
N THR A 80 7.05 -5.91 -2.75
CA THR A 80 5.66 -6.02 -2.28
C THR A 80 5.26 -4.77 -1.51
N ILE A 81 4.00 -4.36 -1.64
CA ILE A 81 3.43 -3.22 -0.91
C ILE A 81 2.09 -3.61 -0.30
N VAL A 82 1.78 -3.02 0.85
CA VAL A 82 0.51 -3.22 1.55
C VAL A 82 0.06 -1.92 2.20
N ALA A 83 -1.25 -1.77 2.35
CA ALA A 83 -1.85 -0.69 3.13
C ALA A 83 -2.86 -1.26 4.11
N VAL A 84 -2.93 -0.66 5.31
CA VAL A 84 -3.88 -1.04 6.34
C VAL A 84 -4.63 0.19 6.84
N ALA A 85 -5.90 0.02 7.15
CA ALA A 85 -6.73 1.05 7.75
C ALA A 85 -6.76 0.88 9.25
N HIS A 86 -6.76 1.99 9.98
CA HIS A 86 -6.91 2.02 11.43
C HIS A 86 -8.36 2.30 11.76
N PRO A 87 -8.95 1.62 12.76
CA PRO A 87 -10.33 1.89 13.16
C PRO A 87 -10.47 3.32 13.72
N HIS A 88 -11.61 3.94 13.45
CA HIS A 88 -11.96 5.25 14.01
C HIS A 88 -12.59 5.09 15.38
N PRO A 89 -12.57 6.15 16.24
CA PRO A 89 -13.09 6.05 17.60
C PRO A 89 -14.56 5.63 17.70
N HIS A 90 -15.36 5.90 16.67
CA HIS A 90 -16.79 5.58 16.65
C HIS A 90 -17.09 4.19 16.05
N GLU A 91 -16.08 3.49 15.59
CA GLU A 91 -16.24 2.15 15.01
C GLU A 91 -16.09 1.07 16.07
N GLU A 92 -16.83 -0.03 15.92
CA GLU A 92 -16.75 -1.16 16.84
C GLU A 92 -15.56 -2.08 16.51
N ILE A 93 -14.83 -1.81 15.43
CA ILE A 93 -13.67 -2.58 15.01
C ILE A 93 -12.48 -2.17 15.88
N GLU A 94 -11.78 -3.14 16.46
CA GLU A 94 -10.66 -2.89 17.36
C GLU A 94 -9.27 -3.07 16.73
N LYS A 95 -9.21 -3.67 15.53
CA LYS A 95 -7.95 -3.98 14.87
C LYS A 95 -7.85 -3.33 13.50
N CYS A 96 -6.62 -3.03 13.08
CA CYS A 96 -6.34 -2.61 11.72
C CYS A 96 -6.71 -3.74 10.74
N TRP A 97 -7.04 -3.36 9.52
CA TRP A 97 -7.33 -4.34 8.46
C TRP A 97 -6.69 -3.90 7.15
N VAL A 98 -6.30 -4.87 6.32
CA VAL A 98 -5.69 -4.61 5.01
C VAL A 98 -6.76 -4.03 4.07
N VAL A 99 -6.38 -3.00 3.32
CA VAL A 99 -7.21 -2.40 2.28
C VAL A 99 -6.49 -2.46 0.94
N ALA A 100 -7.26 -2.59 -0.13
CA ALA A 100 -6.70 -2.51 -1.47
C ALA A 100 -6.32 -1.07 -1.78
N PRO A 101 -5.29 -0.84 -2.62
CA PRO A 101 -4.91 0.51 -3.00
C PRO A 101 -6.00 1.18 -3.85
N CYS A 102 -6.18 2.49 -3.66
CA CYS A 102 -7.08 3.27 -4.50
C CYS A 102 -6.52 3.38 -5.93
N GLY A 103 -7.35 3.86 -6.87
CA GLY A 103 -6.93 3.97 -8.27
C GLY A 103 -5.67 4.79 -8.48
N MET A 104 -5.53 5.90 -7.77
CA MET A 104 -4.34 6.75 -7.86
C MET A 104 -3.08 6.01 -7.43
N CYS A 105 -3.16 5.24 -6.34
CA CYS A 105 -2.03 4.45 -5.87
C CYS A 105 -1.71 3.30 -6.79
N ARG A 106 -2.73 2.68 -7.40
CA ARG A 106 -2.50 1.63 -8.41
C ARG A 106 -1.68 2.18 -9.58
N GLU A 107 -2.04 3.37 -10.06
CA GLU A 107 -1.27 4.03 -11.12
C GLU A 107 0.17 4.30 -10.69
N LEU A 108 0.35 4.92 -9.53
CA LEU A 108 1.68 5.25 -9.02
C LEU A 108 2.55 4.01 -8.83
N ILE A 109 2.02 2.98 -8.18
CA ILE A 109 2.73 1.73 -7.96
C ILE A 109 3.17 1.12 -9.29
N SER A 110 2.27 1.07 -10.28
CA SER A 110 2.58 0.49 -11.58
C SER A 110 3.64 1.27 -12.35
N ASP A 111 3.68 2.59 -12.19
CA ASP A 111 4.67 3.42 -12.86
C ASP A 111 6.08 3.18 -12.34
N TYR A 112 6.21 2.90 -11.05
CA TYR A 112 7.51 2.71 -10.40
C TYR A 112 7.89 1.25 -10.19
N GLY A 113 6.94 0.33 -10.31
CA GLY A 113 7.23 -1.08 -10.09
C GLY A 113 6.26 -2.03 -10.77
N LYS A 114 6.40 -2.22 -12.08
CA LYS A 114 5.54 -3.13 -12.85
C LYS A 114 5.54 -4.57 -12.33
N ASN A 115 6.60 -4.96 -11.63
CA ASN A 115 6.72 -6.29 -11.05
C ASN A 115 6.36 -6.35 -9.57
N THR A 116 5.87 -5.23 -9.01
CA THR A 116 5.51 -5.14 -7.59
C THR A 116 4.26 -5.96 -7.31
N ASN A 117 4.30 -6.76 -6.26
CA ASN A 117 3.12 -7.43 -5.74
C ASN A 117 2.39 -6.53 -4.74
N VAL A 118 1.09 -6.66 -4.70
CA VAL A 118 0.23 -5.92 -3.77
C VAL A 118 -0.55 -6.92 -2.93
N ILE A 119 -0.54 -6.72 -1.61
CA ILE A 119 -1.35 -7.54 -0.70
C ILE A 119 -2.74 -6.93 -0.63
N ILE A 120 -3.75 -7.73 -0.91
CA ILE A 120 -5.15 -7.28 -0.95
C ILE A 120 -6.08 -8.31 -0.30
N PRO A 121 -7.24 -7.87 0.21
CA PRO A 121 -8.31 -8.81 0.52
C PRO A 121 -8.95 -9.26 -0.80
N TYR A 122 -9.16 -10.55 -0.94
CA TYR A 122 -9.74 -11.12 -2.14
C TYR A 122 -10.45 -12.43 -1.77
N ASP A 123 -11.74 -12.50 -2.08
CA ASP A 123 -12.56 -13.69 -1.82
C ASP A 123 -12.47 -14.17 -0.37
N GLY A 124 -12.58 -13.20 0.57
CA GLY A 124 -12.64 -13.49 2.00
C GLY A 124 -11.31 -13.79 2.68
N LYS A 125 -10.18 -13.65 1.98
CA LYS A 125 -8.85 -13.91 2.56
C LYS A 125 -7.84 -12.90 2.03
N LEU A 126 -6.65 -12.88 2.65
CA LEU A 126 -5.55 -12.03 2.18
C LEU A 126 -4.69 -12.80 1.19
N VAL A 127 -4.41 -12.15 0.08
CA VAL A 127 -3.58 -12.71 -1.00
C VAL A 127 -2.68 -11.61 -1.54
N LYS A 128 -1.76 -11.96 -2.42
CA LYS A 128 -1.01 -10.96 -3.17
C LYS A 128 -1.13 -11.23 -4.66
N CYS A 129 -1.09 -10.17 -5.44
CA CYS A 129 -1.11 -10.25 -6.89
C CYS A 129 -0.20 -9.17 -7.48
N ASN A 130 0.18 -9.32 -8.74
CA ASN A 130 0.95 -8.31 -9.43
C ASN A 130 0.11 -7.04 -9.61
N ILE A 131 0.73 -5.88 -9.48
CA ILE A 131 0.04 -4.59 -9.58
C ILE A 131 -0.71 -4.42 -10.91
N LEU A 132 -0.18 -4.96 -12.00
CA LEU A 132 -0.83 -4.84 -13.31
C LEU A 132 -2.15 -5.61 -13.41
N GLU A 133 -2.34 -6.61 -12.54
CA GLU A 133 -3.63 -7.31 -12.43
C GLU A 133 -4.73 -6.38 -11.93
N LEU A 134 -4.35 -5.33 -11.21
CA LEU A 134 -5.29 -4.35 -10.65
C LEU A 134 -5.52 -3.15 -11.55
N LEU A 135 -4.88 -3.11 -12.73
CA LEU A 135 -5.00 -2.03 -13.72
C LEU A 135 -4.96 -2.58 -15.14
N PRO A 136 -5.99 -3.38 -15.53
CA PRO A 136 -6.05 -3.89 -16.90
C PRO A 136 -6.11 -2.75 -17.92
N GLU A 137 -5.30 -2.85 -18.97
CA GLU A 137 -5.31 -1.89 -20.09
C GLU A 137 -5.10 -0.45 -19.63
N LYS A 138 -4.20 -0.24 -18.67
CA LYS A 138 -3.95 1.10 -18.15
C LYS A 138 -3.38 2.02 -19.24
N TYR A 139 -3.62 3.32 -19.08
CA TYR A 139 -3.03 4.33 -19.95
C TYR A 139 -1.51 4.33 -19.80
N THR A 140 -0.81 4.45 -20.92
CA THR A 140 0.64 4.67 -20.95
C THR A 140 0.94 5.83 -21.88
N SER A 141 2.01 6.56 -21.59
CA SER A 141 2.40 7.71 -22.41
C SER A 141 3.07 7.31 -23.73
N GLY A 142 3.46 6.03 -23.84
CA GLY A 142 4.22 5.56 -24.99
C GLY A 142 5.72 5.86 -24.90
N LEU A 143 6.18 6.38 -23.76
CA LEU A 143 7.58 6.71 -23.54
C LEU A 143 8.32 5.66 -22.71
N GLU A 144 7.64 4.58 -22.37
CA GLU A 144 8.16 3.51 -21.50
C GLU A 144 8.71 2.34 -22.29
#